data_a0c9aef03ed23b476ca9802833e280fe
#
_entry.id   a0c9aef03ed23b476ca9802833e280fe
#
_cell.length_a   1.000
_cell.length_b   1.000
_cell.length_c   1.000
_cell.angle_alpha   90.00
_cell.angle_beta   90.00
_cell.angle_gamma   90.00
#
_symmetry.space_group_name_H-M   'P 1'
#
loop_
_entity.id
_entity.type
_entity.pdbx_description
1 polymer ?
#
loop_
_entity_poly.entity_id
_entity_poly.type
_entity_poly.pdbx_seq_one_letter_code
_entity_poly.pdbx_strand_id
1 'polypeptide(L)'
;MIKKISCAFVGVLAASAMLCAQTADVQKVLSEIKAKDKGLLAVSEEDGRFLRLMIATRKAQRALEIGGASGYSAIWIGMGLRETGGRLVTIEYDPVRAKELAENIKRTGLSDIVQVLAGDAFQQIPKVQGTFDFVFLDAWKKDYKRFFDMVFPRLDKGGLFLAHNVVNKKSEMGDFLDAIQKPSMWTTIVSPSGEGMSVTLKR
;
A
#
# COMPACT_ATOMS: atom_id res chain seq x y z
N MET A 1 29.03 42.67 -1.03
CA MET A 1 28.94 41.18 -0.91
C MET A 1 27.70 40.74 -0.14
N ILE A 2 26.45 41.19 -0.54
CA ILE A 2 25.19 40.99 0.23
C ILE A 2 24.02 40.59 -0.72
N LYS A 3 24.24 40.01 -1.88
CA LYS A 3 23.15 39.65 -2.83
C LYS A 3 22.89 38.16 -3.05
N LYS A 4 23.54 37.25 -2.33
CA LYS A 4 23.32 35.77 -2.54
C LYS A 4 22.51 35.05 -1.45
N ILE A 5 22.10 35.70 -0.37
CA ILE A 5 21.38 35.05 0.75
C ILE A 5 19.85 35.05 0.56
N SER A 6 19.31 35.97 -0.25
CA SER A 6 17.86 36.16 -0.39
C SER A 6 17.16 35.06 -1.21
N CYS A 7 17.81 34.43 -2.21
CA CYS A 7 17.17 33.41 -3.04
C CYS A 7 17.00 32.06 -2.36
N ALA A 8 17.89 31.66 -1.45
CA ALA A 8 17.79 30.37 -0.77
C ALA A 8 16.64 30.33 0.25
N PHE A 9 16.40 31.45 0.93
CA PHE A 9 15.31 31.53 1.94
C PHE A 9 13.90 31.50 1.32
N VAL A 10 13.71 32.12 0.15
CA VAL A 10 12.44 32.13 -0.56
C VAL A 10 12.12 30.73 -1.11
N GLY A 11 13.12 29.98 -1.58
CA GLY A 11 12.95 28.61 -2.07
C GLY A 11 12.51 27.60 -0.98
N VAL A 12 13.08 27.73 0.23
CA VAL A 12 12.74 26.84 1.36
C VAL A 12 11.32 27.12 1.88
N LEU A 13 10.90 28.37 1.95
CA LEU A 13 9.52 28.73 2.36
C LEU A 13 8.47 28.27 1.35
N ALA A 14 8.76 28.40 0.05
CA ALA A 14 7.84 27.93 -1.00
C ALA A 14 7.72 26.40 -1.01
N ALA A 15 8.80 25.66 -0.84
CA ALA A 15 8.79 24.21 -0.75
C ALA A 15 8.03 23.70 0.48
N SER A 16 8.20 24.36 1.63
CA SER A 16 7.47 24.02 2.86
C SER A 16 5.97 24.31 2.74
N ALA A 17 5.57 25.40 2.10
CA ALA A 17 4.15 25.72 1.86
C ALA A 17 3.50 24.74 0.88
N MET A 18 4.19 24.32 -0.18
CA MET A 18 3.72 23.31 -1.12
C MET A 18 3.55 21.95 -0.43
N LEU A 19 4.49 21.53 0.39
CA LEU A 19 4.42 20.27 1.13
C LEU A 19 3.24 20.28 2.13
N CYS A 20 2.99 21.39 2.80
CA CYS A 20 1.88 21.57 3.74
C CYS A 20 0.51 21.53 3.02
N ALA A 21 0.38 22.20 1.88
CA ALA A 21 -0.83 22.19 1.05
C ALA A 21 -1.12 20.77 0.52
N GLN A 22 -0.10 20.09 0.01
CA GLN A 22 -0.23 18.71 -0.49
C GLN A 22 -0.63 17.72 0.61
N THR A 23 -0.16 17.91 1.83
CA THR A 23 -0.56 17.09 2.99
C THR A 23 -2.03 17.33 3.36
N ALA A 24 -2.51 18.57 3.31
CA ALA A 24 -3.91 18.92 3.58
C ALA A 24 -4.85 18.30 2.53
N ASP A 25 -4.48 18.30 1.27
CA ASP A 25 -5.26 17.68 0.19
C ASP A 25 -5.34 16.15 0.36
N VAL A 26 -4.26 15.49 0.76
CA VAL A 26 -4.25 14.05 1.03
C VAL A 26 -5.21 13.71 2.17
N GLN A 27 -5.17 14.42 3.29
CA GLN A 27 -6.06 14.17 4.43
C GLN A 27 -7.53 14.38 4.07
N LYS A 28 -7.84 15.39 3.27
CA LYS A 28 -9.19 15.61 2.76
C LYS A 28 -9.67 14.44 1.91
N VAL A 29 -8.87 13.96 0.97
CA VAL A 29 -9.23 12.80 0.12
C VAL A 29 -9.43 11.55 0.96
N LEU A 30 -8.55 11.25 1.92
CA LEU A 30 -8.69 10.11 2.83
C LEU A 30 -10.00 10.19 3.64
N SER A 31 -10.34 11.36 4.17
CA SER A 31 -11.59 11.56 4.91
C SER A 31 -12.83 11.37 4.03
N GLU A 32 -12.80 11.86 2.79
CA GLU A 32 -13.89 11.68 1.83
C GLU A 32 -14.09 10.22 1.42
N ILE A 33 -12.99 9.45 1.22
CA ILE A 33 -13.08 8.02 0.96
C ILE A 33 -13.77 7.32 2.13
N LYS A 34 -13.33 7.57 3.38
CA LYS A 34 -13.94 6.95 4.57
C LYS A 34 -15.41 7.33 4.75
N ALA A 35 -15.77 8.57 4.50
CA ALA A 35 -17.17 9.02 4.58
C ALA A 35 -18.09 8.34 3.56
N LYS A 36 -17.57 7.93 2.40
CA LYS A 36 -18.30 7.23 1.34
C LYS A 36 -18.26 5.71 1.44
N ASP A 37 -17.38 5.17 2.29
CA ASP A 37 -17.13 3.72 2.40
C ASP A 37 -18.23 2.98 3.14
N LYS A 38 -19.38 2.83 2.49
CA LYS A 38 -20.54 2.09 3.03
C LYS A 38 -20.30 0.58 3.10
N GLY A 39 -19.36 0.05 2.33
CA GLY A 39 -19.02 -1.37 2.26
C GLY A 39 -17.92 -1.80 3.23
N LEU A 40 -17.37 -0.88 4.02
CA LEU A 40 -16.23 -1.10 4.92
C LEU A 40 -15.04 -1.77 4.21
N LEU A 41 -14.75 -1.34 2.99
CA LEU A 41 -13.69 -1.90 2.15
C LEU A 41 -12.34 -1.19 2.36
N ALA A 42 -12.37 0.04 2.86
CA ALA A 42 -11.16 0.78 3.18
C ALA A 42 -10.62 0.34 4.55
N VAL A 43 -9.36 -0.01 4.60
CA VAL A 43 -8.66 -0.30 5.87
C VAL A 43 -8.83 0.86 6.87
N SER A 44 -8.61 0.62 8.16
CA SER A 44 -8.63 1.68 9.16
C SER A 44 -7.52 2.71 8.93
N GLU A 45 -7.62 3.86 9.60
CA GLU A 45 -6.54 4.84 9.58
C GLU A 45 -5.29 4.29 10.25
N GLU A 46 -5.44 3.51 11.31
CA GLU A 46 -4.35 2.84 12.04
C GLU A 46 -3.62 1.84 11.14
N ASP A 47 -4.36 1.04 10.36
CA ASP A 47 -3.77 0.12 9.38
C ASP A 47 -3.03 0.89 8.28
N GLY A 48 -3.61 1.98 7.79
CA GLY A 48 -2.96 2.86 6.81
C GLY A 48 -1.65 3.45 7.32
N ARG A 49 -1.65 3.99 8.55
CA ARG A 49 -0.44 4.50 9.23
C ARG A 49 0.61 3.42 9.40
N PHE A 50 0.18 2.20 9.75
CA PHE A 50 1.07 1.06 9.88
C PHE A 50 1.71 0.68 8.55
N LEU A 51 0.93 0.61 7.45
CA LEU A 51 1.45 0.34 6.10
C LEU A 51 2.53 1.36 5.71
N ARG A 52 2.26 2.67 5.89
CA ARG A 52 3.24 3.73 5.63
C ARG A 52 4.52 3.56 6.46
N LEU A 53 4.39 3.23 7.76
CA LEU A 53 5.52 2.97 8.63
C LEU A 53 6.36 1.79 8.13
N MET A 54 5.72 0.69 7.71
CA MET A 54 6.42 -0.49 7.18
C MET A 54 7.16 -0.19 5.86
N ILE A 55 6.56 0.61 4.98
CA ILE A 55 7.22 1.10 3.75
C ILE A 55 8.50 1.87 4.11
N ALA A 56 8.40 2.84 5.02
CA ALA A 56 9.53 3.66 5.44
C ALA A 56 10.63 2.84 6.13
N THR A 57 10.26 1.95 7.05
CA THR A 57 11.18 1.08 7.79
C THR A 57 11.94 0.14 6.85
N ARG A 58 11.22 -0.47 5.88
CA ARG A 58 11.83 -1.35 4.86
C ARG A 58 12.64 -0.54 3.83
N LYS A 59 12.41 0.78 3.71
CA LYS A 59 12.90 1.63 2.60
C LYS A 59 12.46 1.06 1.25
N ALA A 60 11.19 0.67 1.17
CA ALA A 60 10.65 -0.03 0.02
C ALA A 60 10.75 0.81 -1.26
N GLN A 61 11.08 0.13 -2.37
CA GLN A 61 11.26 0.73 -3.69
C GLN A 61 10.25 0.19 -4.71
N ARG A 62 9.81 -1.05 -4.54
CA ARG A 62 8.92 -1.74 -5.48
C ARG A 62 7.83 -2.48 -4.73
N ALA A 63 6.71 -1.79 -4.57
CA ALA A 63 5.56 -2.31 -3.86
C ALA A 63 4.49 -2.85 -4.82
N LEU A 64 3.80 -3.90 -4.38
CA LEU A 64 2.61 -4.45 -5.01
C LEU A 64 1.46 -4.45 -4.00
N GLU A 65 0.29 -4.00 -4.43
CA GLU A 65 -0.96 -4.15 -3.69
C GLU A 65 -1.97 -4.96 -4.51
N ILE A 66 -2.63 -5.92 -3.87
CA ILE A 66 -3.68 -6.74 -4.45
C ILE A 66 -4.98 -6.47 -3.70
N GLY A 67 -5.92 -5.80 -4.36
CA GLY A 67 -7.14 -5.28 -3.78
C GLY A 67 -6.99 -3.83 -3.35
N GLY A 68 -7.09 -2.89 -4.30
CA GLY A 68 -6.92 -1.45 -4.05
C GLY A 68 -8.20 -0.72 -3.65
N ALA A 69 -9.38 -1.33 -3.89
CA ALA A 69 -10.70 -0.75 -3.67
C ALA A 69 -10.79 0.70 -4.17
N SER A 70 -11.12 1.67 -3.31
CA SER A 70 -11.15 3.10 -3.62
C SER A 70 -9.79 3.81 -3.48
N GLY A 71 -8.73 3.10 -3.10
CA GLY A 71 -7.36 3.61 -3.01
C GLY A 71 -6.92 4.10 -1.65
N TYR A 72 -7.67 3.81 -0.58
CA TYR A 72 -7.33 4.29 0.77
C TYR A 72 -5.95 3.79 1.22
N SER A 73 -5.71 2.48 1.17
CA SER A 73 -4.42 1.84 1.46
C SER A 73 -3.34 2.26 0.48
N ALA A 74 -3.66 2.31 -0.84
CA ALA A 74 -2.75 2.75 -1.88
C ALA A 74 -2.20 4.16 -1.64
N ILE A 75 -3.03 5.09 -1.11
CA ILE A 75 -2.61 6.44 -0.74
C ILE A 75 -1.60 6.40 0.42
N TRP A 76 -1.86 5.63 1.49
CA TRP A 76 -0.95 5.49 2.62
C TRP A 76 0.40 4.88 2.21
N ILE A 77 0.36 3.81 1.40
CA ILE A 77 1.55 3.18 0.82
C ILE A 77 2.30 4.17 -0.08
N GLY A 78 1.58 4.87 -0.96
CA GLY A 78 2.13 5.87 -1.87
C GLY A 78 2.82 7.04 -1.16
N MET A 79 2.26 7.50 -0.02
CA MET A 79 2.90 8.51 0.83
C MET A 79 4.26 8.01 1.37
N GLY A 80 4.33 6.76 1.82
CA GLY A 80 5.58 6.15 2.27
C GLY A 80 6.60 6.01 1.13
N LEU A 81 6.14 5.57 -0.03
CA LEU A 81 6.99 5.40 -1.22
C LEU A 81 7.50 6.73 -1.78
N ARG A 82 6.75 7.82 -1.63
CA ARG A 82 7.26 9.17 -1.97
C ARG A 82 8.51 9.51 -1.16
N GLU A 83 8.53 9.16 0.10
CA GLU A 83 9.68 9.42 0.99
C GLU A 83 10.89 8.52 0.66
N THR A 84 10.64 7.29 0.20
CA THR A 84 11.71 6.34 -0.14
C THR A 84 12.16 6.41 -1.60
N GLY A 85 11.42 7.11 -2.47
CA GLY A 85 11.67 7.18 -3.92
C GLY A 85 11.17 5.94 -4.68
N GLY A 86 10.32 5.13 -4.06
CA GLY A 86 9.78 3.90 -4.64
C GLY A 86 8.54 4.10 -5.50
N ARG A 87 7.96 2.98 -5.96
CA ARG A 87 6.75 2.91 -6.79
C ARG A 87 5.82 1.80 -6.29
N LEU A 88 4.51 2.02 -6.47
CA LEU A 88 3.44 1.05 -6.20
C LEU A 88 2.76 0.63 -7.51
N VAL A 89 2.54 -0.66 -7.68
CA VAL A 89 1.51 -1.18 -8.56
C VAL A 89 0.36 -1.66 -7.70
N THR A 90 -0.83 -1.09 -7.87
CA THR A 90 -2.06 -1.54 -7.19
C THR A 90 -3.02 -2.13 -8.20
N ILE A 91 -3.63 -3.28 -7.85
CA ILE A 91 -4.55 -4.02 -8.72
C ILE A 91 -5.92 -4.04 -8.06
N GLU A 92 -6.93 -3.56 -8.79
CA GLU A 92 -8.32 -3.58 -8.35
C GLU A 92 -9.18 -4.32 -9.38
N TYR A 93 -9.94 -5.32 -8.89
CA TYR A 93 -10.76 -6.19 -9.75
C TYR A 93 -11.94 -5.46 -10.39
N ASP A 94 -12.66 -4.65 -9.62
CA ASP A 94 -13.84 -3.92 -10.08
C ASP A 94 -13.41 -2.69 -10.91
N PRO A 95 -13.83 -2.58 -12.18
CA PRO A 95 -13.39 -1.48 -13.03
C PRO A 95 -13.94 -0.11 -12.58
N VAL A 96 -15.07 -0.07 -11.89
CA VAL A 96 -15.64 1.20 -11.38
C VAL A 96 -14.79 1.69 -10.21
N ARG A 97 -14.43 0.78 -9.29
CA ARG A 97 -13.53 1.10 -8.16
C ARG A 97 -12.12 1.42 -8.63
N ALA A 98 -11.58 0.69 -9.60
CA ALA A 98 -10.27 1.00 -10.19
C ALA A 98 -10.23 2.42 -10.78
N LYS A 99 -11.32 2.87 -11.42
CA LYS A 99 -11.44 4.24 -11.88
C LYS A 99 -11.47 5.24 -10.72
N GLU A 100 -12.27 4.99 -9.69
CA GLU A 100 -12.33 5.82 -8.48
C GLU A 100 -10.97 5.89 -7.80
N LEU A 101 -10.28 4.74 -7.66
CA LEU A 101 -8.92 4.65 -7.15
C LEU A 101 -7.98 5.56 -7.93
N ALA A 102 -7.96 5.47 -9.26
CA ALA A 102 -7.11 6.29 -10.11
C ALA A 102 -7.40 7.80 -9.95
N GLU A 103 -8.67 8.18 -9.82
CA GLU A 103 -9.08 9.56 -9.55
C GLU A 103 -8.59 10.04 -8.17
N ASN A 104 -8.70 9.21 -7.13
CA ASN A 104 -8.23 9.54 -5.79
C ASN A 104 -6.69 9.64 -5.73
N ILE A 105 -5.97 8.76 -6.42
CA ILE A 105 -4.50 8.85 -6.58
C ILE A 105 -4.11 10.17 -7.26
N LYS A 106 -4.83 10.56 -8.32
CA LYS A 106 -4.59 11.84 -9.00
C LYS A 106 -4.82 13.03 -8.07
N ARG A 107 -5.91 13.04 -7.31
CA ARG A 107 -6.26 14.11 -6.36
C ARG A 107 -5.24 14.28 -5.22
N THR A 108 -4.56 13.19 -4.84
CA THR A 108 -3.49 13.21 -3.83
C THR A 108 -2.11 13.53 -4.40
N GLY A 109 -2.01 13.75 -5.72
CA GLY A 109 -0.75 14.02 -6.41
C GLY A 109 0.22 12.82 -6.38
N LEU A 110 -0.30 11.58 -6.32
CA LEU A 110 0.50 10.35 -6.25
C LEU A 110 0.60 9.61 -7.60
N SER A 111 0.13 10.22 -8.70
CA SER A 111 0.08 9.56 -10.02
C SER A 111 1.45 9.19 -10.60
N ASP A 112 2.52 9.82 -10.16
CA ASP A 112 3.89 9.51 -10.53
C ASP A 112 4.49 8.35 -9.73
N ILE A 113 3.83 7.95 -8.63
CA ILE A 113 4.27 6.91 -7.69
C ILE A 113 3.40 5.67 -7.79
N VAL A 114 2.10 5.83 -7.98
CA VAL A 114 1.11 4.74 -7.95
C VAL A 114 0.56 4.47 -9.34
N GLN A 115 0.82 3.28 -9.86
CA GLN A 115 0.21 2.74 -11.06
C GLN A 115 -0.99 1.89 -10.70
N VAL A 116 -2.15 2.20 -11.29
CA VAL A 116 -3.39 1.44 -11.10
C VAL A 116 -3.62 0.49 -12.27
N LEU A 117 -3.84 -0.79 -11.97
CA LEU A 117 -4.23 -1.82 -12.94
C LEU A 117 -5.64 -2.32 -12.61
N ALA A 118 -6.56 -2.16 -13.54
CA ALA A 118 -7.91 -2.69 -13.42
C ALA A 118 -7.99 -4.15 -13.88
N GLY A 119 -8.74 -4.99 -13.17
CA GLY A 119 -9.09 -6.35 -13.55
C GLY A 119 -8.54 -7.43 -12.63
N ASP A 120 -8.68 -8.67 -13.08
CA ASP A 120 -8.30 -9.86 -12.31
C ASP A 120 -6.81 -9.90 -11.99
N ALA A 121 -6.47 -9.92 -10.70
CA ALA A 121 -5.08 -9.95 -10.24
C ALA A 121 -4.32 -11.19 -10.72
N PHE A 122 -4.98 -12.35 -10.90
CA PHE A 122 -4.35 -13.53 -11.49
C PHE A 122 -3.87 -13.31 -12.92
N GLN A 123 -4.51 -12.39 -13.64
CA GLN A 123 -4.14 -12.02 -15.01
C GLN A 123 -3.18 -10.82 -15.06
N GLN A 124 -3.24 -9.92 -14.08
CA GLN A 124 -2.43 -8.71 -14.06
C GLN A 124 -1.04 -8.94 -13.46
N ILE A 125 -0.92 -9.69 -12.35
CA ILE A 125 0.37 -9.96 -11.70
C ILE A 125 1.43 -10.53 -12.64
N PRO A 126 1.13 -11.49 -13.54
CA PRO A 126 2.13 -12.00 -14.50
C PRO A 126 2.67 -10.94 -15.47
N LYS A 127 1.93 -9.87 -15.74
CA LYS A 127 2.33 -8.80 -16.65
C LYS A 127 3.23 -7.75 -15.97
N VAL A 128 3.19 -7.68 -14.63
CA VAL A 128 4.06 -6.77 -13.86
C VAL A 128 5.48 -7.33 -13.87
N GLN A 129 6.45 -6.56 -14.38
CA GLN A 129 7.82 -6.98 -14.50
C GLN A 129 8.61 -6.86 -13.19
N GLY A 130 9.64 -7.71 -13.04
CA GLY A 130 10.60 -7.63 -11.93
C GLY A 130 10.14 -8.28 -10.65
N THR A 131 10.82 -7.95 -9.56
CA THR A 131 10.59 -8.44 -8.20
C THR A 131 9.97 -7.32 -7.35
N PHE A 132 9.55 -7.66 -6.14
CA PHE A 132 8.99 -6.73 -5.17
C PHE A 132 9.80 -6.77 -3.89
N ASP A 133 9.81 -5.69 -3.14
CA ASP A 133 10.38 -5.64 -1.79
C ASP A 133 9.31 -5.36 -0.72
N PHE A 134 8.10 -5.04 -1.17
CA PHE A 134 6.93 -4.88 -0.31
C PHE A 134 5.68 -5.36 -1.03
N VAL A 135 4.86 -6.18 -0.36
CA VAL A 135 3.56 -6.65 -0.89
C VAL A 135 2.50 -6.44 0.17
N PHE A 136 1.36 -5.89 -0.23
CA PHE A 136 0.14 -5.80 0.58
C PHE A 136 -0.99 -6.55 -0.11
N LEU A 137 -1.60 -7.50 0.62
CA LEU A 137 -2.70 -8.33 0.14
C LEU A 137 -3.96 -8.04 0.95
N ASP A 138 -4.97 -7.48 0.30
CA ASP A 138 -6.29 -7.25 0.85
C ASP A 138 -7.39 -7.47 -0.19
N ALA A 139 -7.51 -8.71 -0.64
CA ALA A 139 -8.48 -9.15 -1.65
C ALA A 139 -9.44 -10.22 -1.08
N TRP A 140 -10.00 -11.07 -1.93
CA TRP A 140 -10.84 -12.20 -1.51
C TRP A 140 -10.04 -13.23 -0.72
N LYS A 141 -10.47 -13.50 0.50
CA LYS A 141 -9.72 -14.27 1.49
C LYS A 141 -9.43 -15.71 1.05
N LYS A 142 -10.35 -16.33 0.30
CA LYS A 142 -10.19 -17.69 -0.27
C LYS A 142 -9.05 -17.82 -1.28
N ASP A 143 -8.60 -16.70 -1.84
CA ASP A 143 -7.50 -16.67 -2.83
C ASP A 143 -6.15 -16.26 -2.23
N TYR A 144 -6.06 -15.98 -0.92
CA TYR A 144 -4.83 -15.50 -0.26
C TYR A 144 -3.66 -16.43 -0.47
N LYS A 145 -3.86 -17.75 -0.30
CA LYS A 145 -2.81 -18.75 -0.52
C LYS A 145 -2.31 -18.75 -1.97
N ARG A 146 -3.23 -18.64 -2.93
CA ARG A 146 -2.91 -18.60 -4.36
C ARG A 146 -2.12 -17.33 -4.72
N PHE A 147 -2.52 -16.16 -4.21
CA PHE A 147 -1.77 -14.91 -4.38
C PHE A 147 -0.40 -14.99 -3.72
N PHE A 148 -0.32 -15.55 -2.52
CA PHE A 148 0.95 -15.77 -1.85
C PHE A 148 1.89 -16.64 -2.69
N ASP A 149 1.43 -17.78 -3.17
CA ASP A 149 2.24 -18.70 -4.00
C ASP A 149 2.72 -18.04 -5.30
N MET A 150 1.91 -17.17 -5.88
CA MET A 150 2.26 -16.44 -7.11
C MET A 150 3.29 -15.34 -6.88
N VAL A 151 3.18 -14.60 -5.77
CA VAL A 151 3.94 -13.37 -5.54
C VAL A 151 5.17 -13.60 -4.66
N PHE A 152 5.09 -14.46 -3.65
CA PHE A 152 6.17 -14.68 -2.69
C PHE A 152 7.51 -15.13 -3.34
N PRO A 153 7.54 -15.97 -4.38
CA PRO A 153 8.77 -16.27 -5.11
C PRO A 153 9.46 -15.03 -5.69
N ARG A 154 8.66 -14.01 -6.07
CA ARG A 154 9.11 -12.74 -6.64
C ARG A 154 9.40 -11.67 -5.59
N LEU A 155 9.16 -11.94 -4.30
CA LEU A 155 9.56 -11.05 -3.22
C LEU A 155 11.07 -11.17 -3.00
N ASP A 156 11.76 -10.06 -2.86
CA ASP A 156 13.20 -10.02 -2.60
C ASP A 156 13.53 -10.54 -1.19
N LYS A 157 14.75 -11.02 -0.97
CA LYS A 157 15.24 -11.30 0.39
C LYS A 157 15.17 -10.03 1.24
N GLY A 158 14.70 -10.17 2.48
CA GLY A 158 14.41 -9.05 3.37
C GLY A 158 13.16 -8.27 2.98
N GLY A 159 12.44 -8.67 1.92
CA GLY A 159 11.16 -8.09 1.56
C GLY A 159 10.04 -8.46 2.53
N LEU A 160 9.02 -7.63 2.60
CA LEU A 160 7.86 -7.79 3.47
C LEU A 160 6.62 -8.18 2.66
N PHE A 161 5.93 -9.22 3.12
CA PHE A 161 4.60 -9.59 2.64
C PHE A 161 3.59 -9.37 3.78
N LEU A 162 2.68 -8.44 3.59
CA LEU A 162 1.61 -8.12 4.54
C LEU A 162 0.28 -8.61 4.00
N ALA A 163 -0.57 -9.17 4.87
CA ALA A 163 -1.94 -9.57 4.50
C ALA A 163 -2.93 -9.13 5.58
N HIS A 164 -4.03 -8.53 5.13
CA HIS A 164 -5.06 -7.95 6.01
C HIS A 164 -6.13 -8.96 6.43
N ASN A 165 -6.91 -8.64 7.48
CA ASN A 165 -8.03 -9.44 8.01
C ASN A 165 -7.65 -10.84 8.54
N VAL A 166 -6.40 -11.08 8.89
CA VAL A 166 -5.92 -12.40 9.31
C VAL A 166 -6.44 -12.84 10.70
N VAL A 167 -7.08 -11.94 11.45
CA VAL A 167 -7.73 -12.25 12.74
C VAL A 167 -9.24 -12.42 12.54
N ASN A 168 -9.93 -11.40 12.04
CA ASN A 168 -11.39 -11.40 11.92
C ASN A 168 -11.92 -12.35 10.82
N LYS A 169 -11.08 -12.71 9.82
CA LYS A 169 -11.42 -13.60 8.70
C LYS A 169 -10.55 -14.87 8.64
N LYS A 170 -9.88 -15.23 9.73
CA LYS A 170 -8.95 -16.39 9.77
C LYS A 170 -9.54 -17.70 9.24
N SER A 171 -10.83 -17.93 9.45
CA SER A 171 -11.52 -19.16 9.00
C SER A 171 -11.63 -19.28 7.48
N GLU A 172 -11.45 -18.18 6.75
CA GLU A 172 -11.54 -18.16 5.29
C GLU A 172 -10.17 -18.37 4.59
N MET A 173 -9.04 -18.40 5.35
CA MET A 173 -7.68 -18.41 4.82
C MET A 173 -6.71 -19.33 5.58
N GLY A 174 -7.20 -20.46 6.12
CA GLY A 174 -6.39 -21.37 6.94
C GLY A 174 -5.14 -21.86 6.23
N ASP A 175 -5.22 -22.24 4.98
CA ASP A 175 -4.10 -22.67 4.14
C ASP A 175 -3.02 -21.60 3.94
N PHE A 176 -3.43 -20.33 3.82
CA PHE A 176 -2.51 -19.20 3.79
C PHE A 176 -1.82 -19.01 5.14
N LEU A 177 -2.56 -19.04 6.24
CA LEU A 177 -2.00 -18.89 7.58
C LEU A 177 -0.98 -20.00 7.91
N ASP A 178 -1.27 -21.23 7.52
CA ASP A 178 -0.32 -22.36 7.65
C ASP A 178 0.94 -22.13 6.80
N ALA A 179 0.77 -21.57 5.60
CA ALA A 179 1.90 -21.32 4.71
C ALA A 179 2.88 -20.28 5.25
N ILE A 180 2.38 -19.20 5.86
CA ILE A 180 3.24 -18.11 6.38
C ILE A 180 3.86 -18.40 7.76
N GLN A 181 3.38 -19.43 8.48
CA GLN A 181 3.89 -19.83 9.80
C GLN A 181 4.98 -20.90 9.72
N LYS A 182 5.47 -21.26 8.54
CA LYS A 182 6.55 -22.24 8.37
C LYS A 182 7.84 -21.73 9.03
N PRO A 183 8.68 -22.63 9.61
CA PRO A 183 9.95 -22.25 10.26
C PRO A 183 10.92 -21.46 9.38
N SER A 184 10.79 -21.58 8.05
CA SER A 184 11.60 -20.84 7.08
C SER A 184 11.19 -19.37 6.93
N MET A 185 10.10 -18.94 7.54
CA MET A 185 9.57 -17.58 7.46
C MET A 185 9.57 -16.91 8.83
N TRP A 186 9.77 -15.60 8.85
CA TRP A 186 9.58 -14.81 10.06
C TRP A 186 8.27 -14.06 9.94
N THR A 187 7.26 -14.56 10.63
CA THR A 187 5.92 -13.98 10.59
C THR A 187 5.47 -13.57 11.99
N THR A 188 4.88 -12.40 12.07
CA THR A 188 4.12 -11.93 13.22
C THR A 188 2.73 -11.47 12.77
N ILE A 189 1.78 -11.46 13.70
CA ILE A 189 0.45 -10.87 13.50
C ILE A 189 0.36 -9.67 14.42
N VAL A 190 0.04 -8.53 13.82
CA VAL A 190 -0.25 -7.28 14.54
C VAL A 190 -1.71 -6.91 14.32
N SER A 191 -2.27 -6.13 15.20
CA SER A 191 -3.70 -5.80 15.12
C SER A 191 -3.91 -4.31 15.38
N PRO A 192 -3.46 -3.42 14.47
CA PRO A 192 -3.61 -1.99 14.65
C PRO A 192 -5.07 -1.58 14.84
N SER A 193 -5.99 -2.19 14.08
CA SER A 193 -7.43 -1.90 14.09
C SER A 193 -8.31 -3.02 14.68
N GLY A 194 -7.73 -4.16 15.10
CA GLY A 194 -8.48 -5.34 15.54
C GLY A 194 -8.78 -6.37 14.45
N GLU A 195 -8.68 -6.01 13.16
CA GLU A 195 -8.93 -6.95 12.04
C GLU A 195 -7.78 -7.91 11.81
N GLY A 196 -6.58 -7.51 12.19
CA GLY A 196 -5.34 -8.28 12.12
C GLY A 196 -4.63 -8.16 10.78
N MET A 197 -3.32 -7.94 10.87
CA MET A 197 -2.42 -7.90 9.72
C MET A 197 -1.25 -8.85 9.97
N SER A 198 -1.00 -9.81 9.10
CA SER A 198 0.24 -10.59 9.13
C SER A 198 1.37 -9.79 8.48
N VAL A 199 2.54 -9.85 9.09
CA VAL A 199 3.78 -9.29 8.56
C VAL A 199 4.78 -10.42 8.42
N THR A 200 5.09 -10.80 7.19
CA THR A 200 6.00 -11.91 6.87
C THR A 200 7.25 -11.37 6.19
N LEU A 201 8.40 -11.62 6.80
CA LEU A 201 9.71 -11.30 6.23
C LEU A 201 10.23 -12.50 5.42
N LYS A 202 10.64 -12.27 4.17
CA LYS A 202 11.35 -13.27 3.37
C LYS A 202 12.83 -13.31 3.75
N ARG A 203 13.31 -14.45 4.18
CA ARG A 203 14.71 -14.70 4.58
C ARG A 203 15.62 -15.00 3.39
#